data_4aa018bba672757ccd62bf31f39d0864
#
_entry.id   4aa018bba672757ccd62bf31f39d0864
#
_cell.length_a   1.000
_cell.length_b   1.000
_cell.length_c   1.000
_cell.angle_alpha   90.00
_cell.angle_beta   90.00
_cell.angle_gamma   90.00
#
_symmetry.space_group_name_H-M   'P 1'
#
loop_
_entity.id
_entity.type
_entity.pdbx_description
1 polymer ?
#
loop_
_entity_poly.entity_id
_entity_poly.type
_entity_poly.pdbx_seq_one_letter_code
_entity_poly.pdbx_strand_id
1 'polypeptide(L)'
;MALEGMGETIARNPSLIIIFEFHPKAIRRLNRSPLGFLKRFKELGFFLSLIDEDRGSRVHVDDLATFTESFYDKELSMNLMAAKS
;
A
#
# COMPACT_ATOMS: atom_id res chain seq x y z
N MET A 1 -8.82 -7.16 -0.07
CA MET A 1 -9.34 -5.91 -0.62
C MET A 1 -9.48 -6.04 -2.13
N ALA A 2 -10.63 -5.75 -2.67
CA ALA A 2 -10.89 -5.88 -4.10
C ALA A 2 -10.71 -4.52 -4.78
N LEU A 3 -9.47 -4.18 -5.14
CA LEU A 3 -9.17 -2.90 -5.77
C LEU A 3 -9.90 -2.72 -7.11
N GLU A 4 -10.05 -3.80 -7.87
CA GLU A 4 -10.77 -3.76 -9.14
C GLU A 4 -12.24 -3.35 -8.95
N GLY A 5 -12.88 -3.83 -7.89
CA GLY A 5 -14.26 -3.46 -7.56
C GLY A 5 -14.39 -2.02 -7.07
N MET A 6 -13.29 -1.38 -6.67
CA MET A 6 -13.28 0.00 -6.20
C MET A 6 -12.89 1.01 -7.28
N GLY A 7 -12.49 0.54 -8.47
CA GLY A 7 -11.93 1.42 -9.51
C GLY A 7 -12.81 2.61 -9.84
N GLU A 8 -14.11 2.41 -9.98
CA GLU A 8 -15.05 3.49 -10.28
C GLU A 8 -15.18 4.47 -9.12
N THR A 9 -15.24 3.97 -7.88
CA THR A 9 -15.29 4.81 -6.69
C THR A 9 -14.03 5.66 -6.58
N ILE A 10 -12.87 5.06 -6.83
CA ILE A 10 -11.58 5.75 -6.81
C ILE A 10 -11.54 6.86 -7.85
N ALA A 11 -12.03 6.60 -9.05
CA ALA A 11 -12.05 7.59 -10.13
C ALA A 11 -12.92 8.80 -9.81
N ARG A 12 -14.03 8.60 -9.09
CA ARG A 12 -14.97 9.65 -8.72
C ARG A 12 -14.50 10.48 -7.53
N ASN A 13 -13.56 9.99 -6.75
CA ASN A 13 -13.12 10.63 -5.52
C ASN A 13 -11.63 10.96 -5.60
N PRO A 14 -11.25 12.06 -6.28
CA PRO A 14 -9.83 12.41 -6.43
C PRO A 14 -9.12 12.72 -5.11
N SER A 15 -9.88 12.98 -4.06
CA SER A 15 -9.33 13.24 -2.72
C SER A 15 -9.39 12.02 -1.81
N LEU A 16 -9.72 10.85 -2.36
CA LEU A 16 -9.84 9.63 -1.56
C LEU A 16 -8.53 9.25 -0.91
N ILE A 17 -8.60 8.99 0.40
CA ILE A 17 -7.46 8.51 1.17
C ILE A 17 -7.83 7.14 1.72
N ILE A 18 -6.96 6.16 1.50
CA ILE A 18 -7.14 4.80 2.00
C ILE A 18 -6.01 4.48 2.96
N ILE A 19 -6.37 4.11 4.19
CA ILE A 19 -5.40 3.64 5.17
C ILE A 19 -5.62 2.14 5.34
N PHE A 20 -4.56 1.36 5.20
CA PHE A 20 -4.68 -0.09 5.26
C PHE A 20 -3.47 -0.70 5.95
N GLU A 21 -3.68 -1.89 6.51
CA GLU A 21 -2.61 -2.68 7.11
C GLU A 21 -1.96 -3.53 6.01
N PHE A 22 -0.66 -3.37 5.84
CA PHE A 22 0.12 -4.12 4.86
C PHE A 22 0.93 -5.21 5.57
N HIS A 23 0.67 -6.47 5.22
CA HIS A 23 1.34 -7.63 5.79
C HIS A 23 1.90 -8.47 4.65
N PRO A 24 3.16 -8.23 4.21
CA PRO A 24 3.72 -8.89 3.03
C PRO A 24 3.68 -10.42 3.09
N LYS A 25 4.03 -10.99 4.23
CA LYS A 25 4.07 -12.44 4.38
C LYS A 25 2.69 -13.08 4.27
N ALA A 26 1.66 -12.42 4.80
CA ALA A 26 0.28 -12.89 4.66
C ALA A 26 -0.18 -12.87 3.20
N ILE A 27 0.21 -11.83 2.46
CA ILE A 27 -0.11 -11.73 1.03
C ILE A 27 0.55 -12.86 0.25
N ARG A 28 1.81 -13.18 0.57
CA ARG A 28 2.53 -14.29 -0.05
C ARG A 28 1.88 -15.64 0.23
N ARG A 29 1.35 -15.83 1.43
CA ARG A 29 0.66 -17.08 1.79
C ARG A 29 -0.58 -17.33 0.92
N LEU A 30 -1.13 -16.27 0.34
CA LEU A 30 -2.25 -16.36 -0.59
C LEU A 30 -1.80 -16.51 -2.05
N ASN A 31 -0.52 -16.81 -2.28
CA ASN A 31 0.09 -16.89 -3.61
C ASN A 31 -0.03 -15.58 -4.39
N ARG A 32 0.02 -14.45 -3.70
CA ARG A 32 -0.04 -13.13 -4.29
C ARG A 32 1.27 -12.38 -4.08
N SER A 33 1.57 -11.44 -4.97
CA SER A 33 2.77 -10.63 -4.88
C SER A 33 2.52 -9.37 -4.04
N PRO A 34 3.25 -9.18 -2.92
CA PRO A 34 3.15 -7.92 -2.18
C PRO A 34 3.51 -6.71 -3.02
N LEU A 35 4.55 -6.83 -3.85
CA LEU A 35 4.93 -5.76 -4.76
C LEU A 35 3.84 -5.45 -5.78
N GLY A 36 3.23 -6.49 -6.36
CA GLY A 36 2.13 -6.33 -7.30
C GLY A 36 0.93 -5.64 -6.65
N PHE A 37 0.64 -5.96 -5.41
CA PHE A 37 -0.42 -5.31 -4.63
C PHE A 37 -0.18 -3.81 -4.51
N LEU A 38 1.04 -3.39 -4.16
CA LEU A 38 1.38 -1.98 -4.03
C LEU A 38 1.44 -1.27 -5.38
N LYS A 39 1.95 -1.94 -6.42
CA LYS A 39 1.99 -1.39 -7.78
C LYS A 39 0.58 -1.05 -8.29
N ARG A 40 -0.40 -1.84 -7.91
CA ARG A 40 -1.79 -1.59 -8.30
C ARG A 40 -2.28 -0.24 -7.80
N PHE A 41 -1.92 0.14 -6.57
CA PHE A 41 -2.25 1.47 -6.05
C PHE A 41 -1.62 2.57 -6.89
N LYS A 42 -0.36 2.41 -7.29
CA LYS A 42 0.31 3.39 -8.15
C LYS A 42 -0.35 3.52 -9.51
N GLU A 43 -0.75 2.39 -10.10
CA GLU A 43 -1.46 2.38 -11.39
C GLU A 43 -2.79 3.13 -11.31
N LEU A 44 -3.42 3.12 -10.15
CA LEU A 44 -4.67 3.83 -9.91
C LEU A 44 -4.46 5.31 -9.55
N GLY A 45 -3.22 5.77 -9.54
CA GLY A 45 -2.88 7.17 -9.31
C GLY A 45 -2.63 7.54 -7.86
N PHE A 46 -2.42 6.56 -6.99
CA PHE A 46 -2.15 6.82 -5.58
C PHE A 46 -0.66 6.99 -5.30
N PHE A 47 -0.37 7.84 -4.32
CA PHE A 47 0.93 7.92 -3.69
C PHE A 47 0.88 7.16 -2.37
N LEU A 48 1.90 6.36 -2.11
CA LEU A 48 1.95 5.53 -0.91
C LEU A 48 2.89 6.14 0.13
N SER A 49 2.49 6.07 1.39
CA SER A 49 3.29 6.53 2.52
C SER A 49 3.23 5.52 3.65
N LEU A 50 4.37 5.31 4.32
CA LEU A 50 4.43 4.51 5.54
C LEU A 50 4.06 5.40 6.72
N ILE A 51 3.11 4.96 7.54
CA ILE A 51 2.70 5.68 8.73
C ILE A 51 3.56 5.21 9.90
N ASP A 52 4.31 6.13 10.49
CA ASP A 52 5.08 5.88 11.70
C ASP A 52 4.27 6.41 12.89
N GLU A 53 3.57 5.52 13.56
CA GLU A 53 2.69 5.88 14.67
C GLU A 53 3.47 6.38 15.88
N ASP A 54 4.68 5.85 16.12
CA ASP A 54 5.53 6.23 17.25
C ASP A 54 6.00 7.68 17.15
N ARG A 55 6.29 8.13 15.92
CA ARG A 55 6.76 9.49 15.65
C ARG A 55 5.67 10.42 15.19
N GLY A 56 4.49 9.89 14.88
CA GLY A 56 3.41 10.66 14.31
C GLY A 56 3.73 11.23 12.92
N SER A 57 4.60 10.57 12.17
CA SER A 57 5.07 11.04 10.86
C SER A 57 4.72 10.07 9.75
N ARG A 58 4.88 10.53 8.51
CA ARG A 58 4.68 9.70 7.32
C ARG A 58 5.94 9.74 6.48
N VAL A 59 6.33 8.57 5.96
CA VAL A 59 7.49 8.45 5.07
C VAL A 59 6.99 8.05 3.69
N HIS A 60 7.26 8.88 2.70
CA HIS A 60 6.84 8.61 1.33
C HIS A 60 7.57 7.38 0.78
N VAL A 61 6.83 6.49 0.12
CA VAL A 61 7.37 5.27 -0.46
C VAL A 61 7.44 5.42 -1.97
N ASP A 62 8.64 5.69 -2.49
CA ASP A 62 8.88 5.85 -3.93
C ASP A 62 9.23 4.54 -4.60
N ASP A 63 10.21 3.82 -4.03
CA ASP A 63 10.70 2.57 -4.58
C ASP A 63 9.98 1.40 -3.93
N LEU A 64 8.91 0.95 -4.56
CA LEU A 64 8.09 -0.14 -4.04
C LEU A 64 8.85 -1.46 -3.97
N ALA A 65 9.75 -1.72 -4.92
CA ALA A 65 10.51 -2.95 -4.93
C ALA A 65 11.45 -3.03 -3.72
N THR A 66 12.21 -1.98 -3.47
CA THR A 66 13.11 -1.90 -2.32
C THR A 66 12.33 -1.97 -1.00
N PHE A 67 11.23 -1.23 -0.92
CA PHE A 67 10.38 -1.24 0.26
C PHE A 67 9.86 -2.65 0.56
N THR A 68 9.34 -3.33 -0.46
CA THR A 68 8.79 -4.68 -0.30
C THR A 68 9.88 -5.68 0.09
N GLU A 69 11.07 -5.60 -0.52
CA GLU A 69 12.20 -6.46 -0.19
C GLU A 69 12.64 -6.31 1.25
N SER A 70 12.59 -5.09 1.79
CA SER A 70 12.99 -4.81 3.16
C SER A 70 12.17 -5.59 4.19
N PHE A 71 10.94 -5.96 3.84
CA PHE A 71 10.02 -6.66 4.74
C PHE A 71 9.59 -8.03 4.24
N TYR A 72 10.25 -8.52 3.17
CA TYR A 72 9.80 -9.72 2.46
C TYR A 72 9.70 -10.96 3.34
N ASP A 73 10.70 -11.20 4.18
CA ASP A 73 10.75 -12.37 5.07
C ASP A 73 10.37 -12.05 6.51
N LYS A 74 9.95 -10.83 6.78
CA LYS A 74 9.59 -10.42 8.13
C LYS A 74 8.11 -10.62 8.40
N GLU A 75 7.80 -11.18 9.56
CA GLU A 75 6.42 -11.34 10.00
C GLU A 75 5.94 -10.04 10.66
N LEU A 76 5.87 -9.00 9.85
CA LEU A 76 5.50 -7.66 10.27
C LEU A 76 4.29 -7.19 9.49
N SER A 77 3.46 -6.42 10.18
CA SER A 77 2.45 -5.62 9.51
C SER A 77 2.73 -4.14 9.76
N MET A 78 2.34 -3.32 8.84
CA MET A 78 2.52 -1.88 8.95
C MET A 78 1.33 -1.16 8.34
N ASN A 79 1.07 0.04 8.82
CA ASN A 79 -0.01 0.85 8.27
C ASN A 79 0.52 1.71 7.14
N LEU A 80 -0.12 1.62 5.99
CA LEU A 80 0.20 2.43 4.82
C LEU A 80 -0.98 3.33 4.49
N MET A 81 -0.65 4.50 3.96
CA MET A 81 -1.65 5.43 3.46
C MET A 81 -1.49 5.55 1.95
N ALA A 82 -2.58 5.36 1.22
CA ALA A 82 -2.66 5.63 -0.20
C ALA A 82 -3.50 6.87 -0.39
N ALA A 83 -2.95 7.87 -1.05
CA ALA A 83 -3.65 9.13 -1.28
C ALA A 83 -3.42 9.61 -2.71
N LYS A 84 -4.45 10.15 -3.32
CA LYS A 84 -4.31 10.89 -4.56
C LYS A 84 -3.97 12.32 -4.19
N SER A 85 -2.88 12.79 -4.67
CA SER A 85 -2.30 14.09 -4.34
C SER A 85 -3.27 15.25 -4.37
#